data_86bde1ecd4ada5a5e505e6539944defd
#
_entry.id   86bde1ecd4ada5a5e505e6539944defd
#
_cell.length_a   1.000
_cell.length_b   1.000
_cell.length_c   1.000
_cell.angle_alpha   90.00
_cell.angle_beta   90.00
_cell.angle_gamma   90.00
#
_symmetry.space_group_name_H-M   'P 1'
#
loop_
_entity.id
_entity.type
_entity.pdbx_description
1 polymer ?
#
loop_
_entity_poly.entity_id
_entity_poly.type
_entity_poly.pdbx_seq_one_letter_code
_entity_poly.pdbx_strand_id
1 'polypeptide(L)'
;EPGTPPPAEPTVTAYPEPPDEAPAPAKLPPPAGAGDEPAIDDIVKKEAPKYAAGEKAKGDVVVLTPVAARAGGARDPGRVAAEIDRILDARLAAAGTPASPPAAPAEFHRRAYLDITGCIPPVAKTRAFLGDISPDRQARLIEELLAAHDYGDHFAQYWHELLVKRDPENNGPIQTHDVYVKWLTRQFNQNRPWDQVVKTMLTAEGDQALAGETFFVLANSENGQPAPDKIVGTAAALFLGNQLQCAECHVHPVVSKWTQQDFWGLAAFFGRTRAVRNGAAKMPTEVLARIVDGGPAPAPKKGAAAMPGTLPDGSIAIPDPRTEGRVIGVARAKLFGDGFAPVPPNSVTRAFAADWFASARNPFFARAAVNRLWSVFFGRGLVNPLDDIRPDSRVSHLEVLELLAEEFAASGYDVKHLVRCLCRTAAYQRSSRTLPQNKDDDELYSHMAVKVIPPRTLFACLALVTNNQIRSPREDRGGKNGAPADGIGFYDTREYDESPTEYTNGVPQLLRLMNTQLPPACEAVARSLRGGGSRESVVEHLYLLALGRPPTPTEADRLGRFIGTQNDPVKGYAIALWVLLQTSEFFNNH
;
A
#
# COMPACT_ATOMS: atom_id res chain seq x y z
N GLU A 1 -44.08 -25.93 13.78
CA GLU A 1 -43.07 -26.85 13.22
C GLU A 1 -41.72 -26.54 13.86
N PRO A 2 -40.94 -27.54 14.31
CA PRO A 2 -39.70 -27.34 15.04
C PRO A 2 -38.51 -27.05 14.11
N GLY A 3 -37.70 -26.08 14.50
CA GLY A 3 -36.54 -25.63 13.77
C GLY A 3 -35.44 -26.67 13.65
N THR A 4 -34.79 -26.66 12.49
CA THR A 4 -33.61 -27.48 12.14
C THR A 4 -32.38 -27.06 12.99
N PRO A 5 -31.60 -28.01 13.53
CA PRO A 5 -30.38 -27.70 14.27
C PRO A 5 -29.25 -27.21 13.33
N PRO A 6 -28.28 -26.43 13.86
CA PRO A 6 -27.14 -25.96 13.08
C PRO A 6 -26.20 -27.11 12.69
N PRO A 7 -25.44 -26.99 11.58
CA PRO A 7 -24.52 -28.02 11.15
C PRO A 7 -23.35 -28.17 12.13
N ALA A 8 -22.94 -29.42 12.36
CA ALA A 8 -21.84 -29.79 13.24
C ALA A 8 -20.50 -29.27 12.73
N GLU A 9 -19.65 -28.82 13.67
CA GLU A 9 -18.26 -28.43 13.38
C GLU A 9 -17.45 -29.61 12.85
N PRO A 10 -16.54 -29.41 11.88
CA PRO A 10 -15.71 -30.47 11.38
C PRO A 10 -14.68 -30.90 12.44
N THR A 11 -14.68 -32.14 12.79
CA THR A 11 -13.70 -32.82 13.64
C THR A 11 -12.33 -32.76 12.98
N VAL A 12 -11.36 -32.14 13.66
CA VAL A 12 -9.95 -32.14 13.27
C VAL A 12 -9.41 -33.56 13.48
N THR A 13 -9.16 -34.28 12.40
CA THR A 13 -8.43 -35.55 12.45
C THR A 13 -6.95 -35.28 12.69
N ALA A 14 -6.42 -35.89 13.75
CA ALA A 14 -4.99 -35.84 14.07
C ALA A 14 -4.15 -36.44 12.93
N TYR A 15 -3.06 -35.75 12.59
CA TYR A 15 -2.08 -36.24 11.63
C TYR A 15 -1.28 -37.42 12.23
N PRO A 16 -0.92 -38.44 11.44
CA PRO A 16 -0.05 -39.51 11.91
C PRO A 16 1.37 -38.99 12.17
N GLU A 17 1.99 -39.51 13.23
CA GLU A 17 3.41 -39.22 13.57
C GLU A 17 4.35 -39.72 12.45
N PRO A 18 5.41 -38.94 12.13
CA PRO A 18 6.41 -39.34 11.15
C PRO A 18 7.30 -40.47 11.69
N PRO A 19 7.84 -41.34 10.83
CA PRO A 19 8.70 -42.47 11.25
C PRO A 19 10.03 -41.99 11.85
N ASP A 20 10.44 -42.63 12.93
CA ASP A 20 11.72 -42.48 13.61
C ASP A 20 12.89 -43.01 12.76
N GLU A 21 13.57 -42.18 12.04
CA GLU A 21 14.93 -42.25 11.54
C GLU A 21 15.06 -41.48 10.23
N ALA A 22 15.61 -40.25 10.34
CA ALA A 22 16.03 -39.49 9.17
C ALA A 22 17.41 -39.94 8.70
N PRO A 23 17.63 -40.12 7.40
CA PRO A 23 18.96 -40.48 6.87
C PRO A 23 19.97 -39.36 7.16
N ALA A 24 21.22 -39.76 7.42
CA ALA A 24 22.32 -38.81 7.72
C ALA A 24 22.50 -37.79 6.59
N PRO A 25 22.80 -36.50 6.93
CA PRO A 25 22.92 -35.44 5.94
C PRO A 25 24.07 -35.71 4.98
N ALA A 26 23.79 -35.57 3.67
CA ALA A 26 24.82 -35.66 2.64
C ALA A 26 25.87 -34.57 2.87
N LYS A 27 27.16 -34.98 2.94
CA LYS A 27 28.30 -34.06 3.03
C LYS A 27 28.34 -33.19 1.77
N LEU A 28 28.12 -31.88 1.91
CA LEU A 28 28.39 -30.92 0.87
C LEU A 28 29.89 -30.89 0.51
N PRO A 29 30.26 -30.73 -0.76
CA PRO A 29 31.63 -30.58 -1.16
C PRO A 29 32.26 -29.34 -0.51
N PRO A 30 33.55 -29.34 -0.18
CA PRO A 30 34.26 -28.18 0.36
C PRO A 30 34.22 -27.03 -0.65
N PRO A 31 34.21 -25.75 -0.20
CA PRO A 31 34.21 -24.60 -1.10
C PRO A 31 35.43 -24.64 -2.01
N ALA A 32 35.24 -24.43 -3.30
CA ALA A 32 36.32 -24.33 -4.28
C ALA A 32 37.20 -23.11 -3.92
N GLY A 33 38.53 -23.28 -3.98
CA GLY A 33 39.51 -22.31 -3.55
C GLY A 33 39.32 -20.94 -4.23
N ALA A 34 39.66 -19.90 -3.46
CA ALA A 34 39.68 -18.50 -3.86
C ALA A 34 40.71 -18.30 -5.00
N GLY A 35 40.21 -18.06 -6.20
CA GLY A 35 40.97 -17.40 -7.24
C GLY A 35 40.85 -15.89 -7.07
N ASP A 36 41.81 -15.12 -7.57
CA ASP A 36 41.95 -13.64 -7.49
C ASP A 36 40.78 -12.88 -8.14
N GLU A 37 39.56 -12.99 -7.61
CA GLU A 37 38.43 -12.15 -7.98
C GLU A 37 38.26 -11.03 -6.95
N PRO A 38 37.95 -9.78 -7.36
CA PRO A 38 37.73 -8.70 -6.41
C PRO A 38 36.64 -9.08 -5.41
N ALA A 39 36.94 -8.96 -4.13
CA ALA A 39 36.00 -9.27 -3.07
C ALA A 39 34.70 -8.47 -3.24
N ILE A 40 33.57 -9.06 -2.88
CA ILE A 40 32.25 -8.39 -2.87
C ILE A 40 32.35 -7.03 -2.16
N ASP A 41 33.20 -6.92 -1.13
CA ASP A 41 33.51 -5.69 -0.41
C ASP A 41 34.06 -4.56 -1.32
N ASP A 42 34.77 -4.87 -2.40
CA ASP A 42 35.32 -3.86 -3.32
C ASP A 42 34.25 -3.35 -4.32
N ILE A 43 33.24 -4.16 -4.62
CA ILE A 43 32.06 -3.76 -5.41
C ILE A 43 31.14 -2.90 -4.55
N VAL A 44 30.91 -3.30 -3.30
CA VAL A 44 30.11 -2.53 -2.31
C VAL A 44 30.73 -1.16 -2.07
N LYS A 45 32.06 -1.06 -1.95
CA LYS A 45 32.75 0.23 -1.82
C LYS A 45 32.59 1.15 -3.05
N LYS A 46 32.37 0.61 -4.25
CA LYS A 46 32.14 1.40 -5.46
C LYS A 46 30.68 1.88 -5.61
N GLU A 47 29.72 1.14 -5.08
CA GLU A 47 28.28 1.51 -5.14
C GLU A 47 27.79 2.23 -3.88
N ALA A 48 28.45 2.03 -2.74
CA ALA A 48 28.17 2.70 -1.47
C ALA A 48 28.12 4.25 -1.50
N PRO A 49 28.84 4.97 -2.40
CA PRO A 49 28.75 6.44 -2.42
C PRO A 49 27.38 7.02 -2.71
N LYS A 50 26.49 6.27 -3.33
CA LYS A 50 25.12 6.76 -3.59
C LYS A 50 24.21 6.76 -2.36
N TYR A 51 24.53 5.96 -1.35
CA TYR A 51 23.74 5.83 -0.12
C TYR A 51 24.44 6.34 1.14
N ALA A 52 25.76 6.48 1.11
CA ALA A 52 26.59 6.85 2.29
C ALA A 52 26.85 8.35 2.46
N ALA A 53 26.40 9.21 1.57
CA ALA A 53 26.66 10.65 1.62
C ALA A 53 25.54 11.45 2.28
N GLY A 54 24.74 10.84 3.16
CA GLY A 54 23.93 11.59 4.10
C GLY A 54 24.86 12.23 5.14
N GLU A 55 24.95 13.56 5.18
CA GLU A 55 25.46 14.29 6.35
C GLU A 55 24.93 13.60 7.60
N LYS A 56 25.74 13.43 8.64
CA LYS A 56 25.26 12.92 9.95
C LYS A 56 24.03 13.73 10.33
N ALA A 57 22.86 13.10 10.16
CA ALA A 57 21.60 13.78 10.30
C ALA A 57 21.52 14.37 11.72
N LYS A 58 21.40 15.70 11.79
CA LYS A 58 20.96 16.37 13.00
C LYS A 58 19.46 16.06 13.13
N GLY A 59 19.12 15.02 13.88
CA GLY A 59 17.72 14.61 14.08
C GLY A 59 17.60 13.38 14.96
N ASP A 60 16.39 13.09 15.36
CA ASP A 60 16.08 11.87 16.11
C ASP A 60 16.27 10.65 15.20
N VAL A 61 16.76 9.57 15.76
CA VAL A 61 16.98 8.30 15.05
C VAL A 61 16.09 7.22 15.64
N VAL A 62 15.69 6.26 14.80
CA VAL A 62 14.90 5.10 15.25
C VAL A 62 15.70 4.23 16.17
N VAL A 63 15.16 3.95 17.36
CA VAL A 63 15.67 2.91 18.25
C VAL A 63 14.76 1.70 18.12
N LEU A 64 15.30 0.61 17.55
CA LEU A 64 14.52 -0.59 17.27
C LEU A 64 14.35 -1.45 18.53
N THR A 65 13.39 -1.09 19.35
CA THR A 65 12.90 -1.90 20.48
C THR A 65 11.53 -2.48 20.18
N PRO A 66 11.14 -3.63 20.75
CA PRO A 66 9.78 -4.13 20.66
C PRO A 66 8.76 -3.05 21.03
N VAL A 67 7.70 -2.95 20.25
CA VAL A 67 6.60 -2.00 20.49
C VAL A 67 5.65 -2.62 21.50
N ALA A 68 5.77 -2.28 22.77
CA ALA A 68 4.84 -2.75 23.78
C ALA A 68 3.46 -2.10 23.59
N ALA A 69 2.42 -2.93 23.55
CA ALA A 69 1.07 -2.41 23.64
C ALA A 69 0.90 -1.70 24.99
N ARG A 70 0.39 -0.48 24.96
CA ARG A 70 0.18 0.33 26.16
C ARG A 70 -0.75 -0.38 27.14
N ALA A 71 -0.41 -0.39 28.40
CA ALA A 71 -1.30 -0.88 29.46
C ALA A 71 -2.59 -0.05 29.51
N GLY A 72 -3.74 -0.72 29.54
CA GLY A 72 -5.06 -0.07 29.56
C GLY A 72 -5.74 0.07 28.19
N GLY A 73 -5.17 -0.51 27.14
CA GLY A 73 -5.76 -0.53 25.78
C GLY A 73 -5.66 0.80 25.03
N ALA A 74 -6.40 0.89 23.92
CA ALA A 74 -6.45 2.07 23.06
C ALA A 74 -7.08 3.29 23.76
N ARG A 75 -6.59 4.48 23.43
CA ARG A 75 -7.15 5.76 23.91
C ARG A 75 -8.26 6.24 22.99
N ASP A 76 -9.02 7.23 23.45
CA ASP A 76 -9.90 7.98 22.57
C ASP A 76 -9.09 8.65 21.42
N PRO A 77 -9.52 8.50 20.15
CA PRO A 77 -8.81 9.05 19.00
C PRO A 77 -8.57 10.56 19.07
N GLY A 78 -9.50 11.32 19.66
CA GLY A 78 -9.33 12.77 19.84
C GLY A 78 -8.23 13.12 20.82
N ARG A 79 -8.03 12.32 21.87
CA ARG A 79 -6.92 12.50 22.82
C ARG A 79 -5.57 12.17 22.16
N VAL A 80 -5.52 11.14 21.32
CA VAL A 80 -4.32 10.81 20.55
C VAL A 80 -4.00 11.92 19.57
N ALA A 81 -4.99 12.41 18.84
CA ALA A 81 -4.85 13.53 17.91
C ALA A 81 -4.32 14.81 18.62
N ALA A 82 -4.88 15.15 19.76
CA ALA A 82 -4.41 16.32 20.54
C ALA A 82 -2.95 16.17 21.01
N GLU A 83 -2.52 14.95 21.35
CA GLU A 83 -1.12 14.69 21.73
C GLU A 83 -0.19 14.82 20.52
N ILE A 84 -0.61 14.30 19.34
CA ILE A 84 0.13 14.49 18.08
C ILE A 84 0.28 15.98 17.78
N ASP A 85 -0.81 16.75 17.83
CA ASP A 85 -0.80 18.18 17.56
C ASP A 85 0.13 18.92 18.52
N ARG A 86 0.12 18.57 19.81
CA ARG A 86 1.04 19.16 20.81
C ARG A 86 2.51 18.92 20.42
N ILE A 87 2.86 17.72 19.93
CA ILE A 87 4.24 17.41 19.51
C ILE A 87 4.60 18.20 18.25
N LEU A 88 3.71 18.23 17.24
CA LEU A 88 3.95 18.94 15.99
C LEU A 88 4.07 20.45 16.22
N ASP A 89 3.18 21.05 17.02
CA ASP A 89 3.19 22.47 17.32
C ASP A 89 4.44 22.90 18.11
N ALA A 90 4.93 22.03 19.01
CA ALA A 90 6.20 22.27 19.71
C ALA A 90 7.39 22.31 18.74
N ARG A 91 7.43 21.43 17.75
CA ARG A 91 8.47 21.42 16.70
C ARG A 91 8.37 22.65 15.79
N LEU A 92 7.16 23.03 15.38
CA LEU A 92 6.91 24.26 14.62
C LEU A 92 7.37 25.51 15.38
N ALA A 93 7.03 25.61 16.66
CA ALA A 93 7.44 26.72 17.51
C ALA A 93 8.98 26.79 17.66
N ALA A 94 9.63 25.64 17.86
CA ALA A 94 11.09 25.56 17.95
C ALA A 94 11.79 25.96 16.64
N ALA A 95 11.17 25.68 15.49
CA ALA A 95 11.67 26.08 14.17
C ALA A 95 11.28 27.52 13.77
N GLY A 96 10.42 28.17 14.52
CA GLY A 96 9.88 29.50 14.15
C GLY A 96 9.00 29.47 12.90
N THR A 97 8.44 28.32 12.56
CA THR A 97 7.63 28.09 11.35
C THR A 97 6.14 28.17 11.72
N PRO A 98 5.36 29.15 11.22
CA PRO A 98 3.95 29.23 11.53
C PRO A 98 3.14 28.14 10.82
N ALA A 99 2.14 27.61 11.50
CA ALA A 99 1.19 26.70 10.87
C ALA A 99 0.21 27.46 9.96
N SER A 100 -0.18 26.85 8.82
CA SER A 100 -1.28 27.33 8.01
C SER A 100 -2.62 27.25 8.77
N PRO A 101 -3.58 28.14 8.46
CA PRO A 101 -4.89 28.11 9.11
C PRO A 101 -5.66 26.80 8.80
N PRO A 102 -6.73 26.50 9.53
CA PRO A 102 -7.61 25.39 9.19
C PRO A 102 -8.12 25.47 7.75
N ALA A 103 -8.25 24.32 7.10
CA ALA A 103 -8.82 24.21 5.76
C ALA A 103 -10.26 24.72 5.71
N ALA A 104 -10.64 25.30 4.58
CA ALA A 104 -12.05 25.58 4.33
C ALA A 104 -12.87 24.30 4.40
N PRO A 105 -14.15 24.37 4.82
CA PRO A 105 -14.99 23.16 4.94
C PRO A 105 -15.03 22.28 3.68
N ALA A 106 -15.07 22.89 2.50
CA ALA A 106 -15.07 22.16 1.23
C ALA A 106 -13.72 21.46 0.94
N GLU A 107 -12.61 22.11 1.27
CA GLU A 107 -11.25 21.54 1.16
C GLU A 107 -11.12 20.31 2.05
N PHE A 108 -11.46 20.41 3.33
CA PHE A 108 -11.45 19.29 4.26
C PHE A 108 -12.37 18.15 3.80
N HIS A 109 -13.60 18.47 3.36
CA HIS A 109 -14.58 17.49 2.91
C HIS A 109 -14.07 16.69 1.71
N ARG A 110 -13.54 17.37 0.69
CA ARG A 110 -12.96 16.73 -0.49
C ARG A 110 -11.74 15.86 -0.12
N ARG A 111 -10.83 16.38 0.71
CA ARG A 111 -9.65 15.65 1.20
C ARG A 111 -10.03 14.37 1.91
N ALA A 112 -10.96 14.44 2.86
CA ALA A 112 -11.40 13.27 3.62
C ALA A 112 -12.01 12.18 2.73
N TYR A 113 -12.81 12.56 1.73
CA TYR A 113 -13.35 11.62 0.75
C TYR A 113 -12.23 10.94 -0.05
N LEU A 114 -11.32 11.72 -0.64
CA LEU A 114 -10.21 11.18 -1.45
C LEU A 114 -9.28 10.27 -0.63
N ASP A 115 -8.93 10.65 0.60
CA ASP A 115 -8.00 9.89 1.43
C ASP A 115 -8.62 8.62 2.04
N ILE A 116 -9.93 8.64 2.33
CA ILE A 116 -10.60 7.51 3.00
C ILE A 116 -11.31 6.59 2.00
N THR A 117 -11.91 7.13 0.95
CA THR A 117 -12.73 6.34 0.00
C THR A 117 -12.18 6.31 -1.43
N GLY A 118 -11.10 7.05 -1.70
CA GLY A 118 -10.47 7.08 -3.03
C GLY A 118 -11.35 7.69 -4.13
N CYS A 119 -12.30 8.56 -3.77
CA CYS A 119 -13.15 9.26 -4.72
C CYS A 119 -13.53 10.64 -4.20
N ILE A 120 -13.92 11.55 -5.10
CA ILE A 120 -14.50 12.84 -4.71
C ILE A 120 -15.93 12.67 -4.17
N PRO A 121 -16.39 13.59 -3.30
CA PRO A 121 -17.72 13.49 -2.73
C PRO A 121 -18.83 13.73 -3.76
N PRO A 122 -19.96 12.98 -3.71
CA PRO A 122 -21.16 13.30 -4.47
C PRO A 122 -21.71 14.68 -4.12
N VAL A 123 -22.28 15.39 -5.11
CA VAL A 123 -22.81 16.77 -4.95
C VAL A 123 -23.77 16.90 -3.77
N ALA A 124 -24.68 15.92 -3.58
CA ALA A 124 -25.62 15.93 -2.47
C ALA A 124 -24.93 15.87 -1.10
N LYS A 125 -23.88 15.06 -0.97
CA LYS A 125 -23.07 14.94 0.26
C LYS A 125 -22.30 16.23 0.55
N THR A 126 -21.73 16.86 -0.50
CA THR A 126 -21.05 18.15 -0.36
C THR A 126 -22.01 19.23 0.13
N ARG A 127 -23.20 19.35 -0.49
CA ARG A 127 -24.21 20.34 -0.04
C ARG A 127 -24.64 20.10 1.41
N ALA A 128 -24.89 18.85 1.79
CA ALA A 128 -25.28 18.50 3.14
C ALA A 128 -24.17 18.87 4.16
N PHE A 129 -22.91 18.55 3.86
CA PHE A 129 -21.79 18.86 4.73
C PHE A 129 -21.54 20.37 4.88
N LEU A 130 -21.63 21.14 3.77
CA LEU A 130 -21.44 22.57 3.79
C LEU A 130 -22.59 23.30 4.51
N GLY A 131 -23.80 22.75 4.48
CA GLY A 131 -24.97 23.26 5.21
C GLY A 131 -24.97 22.90 6.70
N ASP A 132 -24.16 21.94 7.12
CA ASP A 132 -24.04 21.54 8.52
C ASP A 132 -23.05 22.42 9.27
N ILE A 133 -23.52 23.18 10.25
CA ILE A 133 -22.72 24.10 11.08
C ILE A 133 -22.32 23.49 12.43
N SER A 134 -22.66 22.24 12.69
CA SER A 134 -22.37 21.60 13.98
C SER A 134 -20.85 21.39 14.17
N PRO A 135 -20.36 21.56 15.42
CA PRO A 135 -18.92 21.51 15.71
C PRO A 135 -18.30 20.12 15.50
N ASP A 136 -19.10 19.07 15.52
CA ASP A 136 -18.68 17.66 15.36
C ASP A 136 -18.85 17.13 13.92
N ARG A 137 -19.24 17.97 12.95
CA ARG A 137 -19.50 17.55 11.57
C ARG A 137 -18.31 16.83 10.91
N GLN A 138 -17.07 17.27 11.19
CA GLN A 138 -15.86 16.62 10.68
C GLN A 138 -15.67 15.22 11.26
N ALA A 139 -15.88 15.07 12.57
CA ALA A 139 -15.79 13.76 13.21
C ALA A 139 -16.86 12.80 12.69
N ARG A 140 -18.10 13.27 12.51
CA ARG A 140 -19.17 12.45 11.92
C ARG A 140 -18.87 12.05 10.47
N LEU A 141 -18.31 12.97 9.67
CA LEU A 141 -17.88 12.65 8.32
C LEU A 141 -16.84 11.52 8.31
N ILE A 142 -15.83 11.59 9.17
CA ILE A 142 -14.81 10.53 9.27
C ILE A 142 -15.46 9.17 9.57
N GLU A 143 -16.40 9.12 10.53
CA GLU A 143 -17.11 7.88 10.87
C GLU A 143 -17.97 7.38 9.70
N GLU A 144 -18.68 8.27 9.00
CA GLU A 144 -19.46 7.92 7.81
C GLU A 144 -18.57 7.30 6.73
N LEU A 145 -17.43 7.92 6.42
CA LEU A 145 -16.50 7.43 5.39
C LEU A 145 -15.85 6.10 5.79
N LEU A 146 -15.48 5.91 7.04
CA LEU A 146 -14.93 4.65 7.55
C LEU A 146 -15.96 3.51 7.57
N ALA A 147 -17.25 3.84 7.61
CA ALA A 147 -18.34 2.86 7.53
C ALA A 147 -18.73 2.55 6.06
N ALA A 148 -18.33 3.38 5.10
CA ALA A 148 -18.66 3.20 3.68
C ALA A 148 -17.94 1.97 3.09
N HIS A 149 -18.58 1.28 2.14
CA HIS A 149 -17.97 0.15 1.41
C HIS A 149 -16.70 0.57 0.68
N ASP A 150 -16.68 1.77 0.11
CA ASP A 150 -15.60 2.34 -0.69
C ASP A 150 -14.29 2.49 0.11
N TYR A 151 -14.36 2.61 1.44
CA TYR A 151 -13.19 2.56 2.32
C TYR A 151 -12.38 1.28 2.10
N GLY A 152 -13.05 0.13 2.16
CA GLY A 152 -12.36 -1.15 1.99
C GLY A 152 -11.83 -1.33 0.57
N ASP A 153 -12.58 -0.89 -0.45
CA ASP A 153 -12.14 -0.94 -1.84
C ASP A 153 -10.90 -0.07 -2.07
N HIS A 154 -10.89 1.14 -1.51
CA HIS A 154 -9.76 2.06 -1.64
C HIS A 154 -8.47 1.47 -1.03
N PHE A 155 -8.52 1.03 0.23
CA PHE A 155 -7.35 0.46 0.90
C PHE A 155 -6.92 -0.89 0.31
N ALA A 156 -7.87 -1.73 -0.13
CA ALA A 156 -7.54 -2.98 -0.81
C ALA A 156 -6.76 -2.73 -2.10
N GLN A 157 -7.19 -1.75 -2.88
CA GLN A 157 -6.50 -1.38 -4.11
C GLN A 157 -5.12 -0.76 -3.84
N TYR A 158 -5.01 0.09 -2.83
CA TYR A 158 -3.72 0.66 -2.42
C TYR A 158 -2.69 -0.44 -2.11
N TRP A 159 -3.05 -1.41 -1.26
CA TRP A 159 -2.16 -2.53 -0.93
C TRP A 159 -1.90 -3.46 -2.10
N HIS A 160 -2.89 -3.67 -2.98
CA HIS A 160 -2.71 -4.43 -4.20
C HIS A 160 -1.69 -3.76 -5.14
N GLU A 161 -1.79 -2.45 -5.33
CA GLU A 161 -0.84 -1.69 -6.16
C GLU A 161 0.59 -1.77 -5.62
N LEU A 162 0.78 -1.65 -4.30
CA LEU A 162 2.09 -1.80 -3.68
C LEU A 162 2.71 -3.20 -3.92
N LEU A 163 1.89 -4.25 -3.88
CA LEU A 163 2.35 -5.61 -4.11
C LEU A 163 2.72 -5.85 -5.59
N VAL A 164 1.88 -5.38 -6.50
CA VAL A 164 2.07 -5.58 -7.96
C VAL A 164 3.27 -4.81 -8.50
N LYS A 165 3.57 -3.64 -7.96
CA LYS A 165 4.72 -2.83 -8.40
C LYS A 165 6.07 -3.49 -8.14
N ARG A 166 6.17 -4.33 -7.12
CA ARG A 166 7.45 -4.95 -6.73
C ARG A 166 7.93 -6.04 -7.70
N ASP A 167 7.01 -6.71 -8.39
CA ASP A 167 7.35 -7.64 -9.46
C ASP A 167 6.33 -7.55 -10.61
N PRO A 168 6.46 -6.54 -11.50
CA PRO A 168 5.50 -6.32 -12.56
C PRO A 168 5.48 -7.42 -13.64
N GLU A 169 6.54 -8.21 -13.75
CA GLU A 169 6.64 -9.26 -14.77
C GLU A 169 5.94 -10.56 -14.37
N ASN A 170 5.71 -10.79 -13.07
CA ASN A 170 5.25 -12.07 -12.53
C ASN A 170 3.85 -12.02 -11.87
N ASN A 171 3.00 -11.17 -12.33
CA ASN A 171 1.71 -10.85 -11.67
C ASN A 171 0.61 -11.92 -11.77
N GLY A 172 0.86 -13.07 -12.36
CA GLY A 172 -0.13 -14.14 -12.48
C GLY A 172 -1.36 -13.81 -13.36
N PRO A 173 -2.37 -14.68 -13.45
CA PRO A 173 -3.58 -14.43 -14.21
C PRO A 173 -4.43 -13.30 -13.62
N ILE A 174 -5.03 -12.47 -14.48
CA ILE A 174 -5.85 -11.30 -14.09
C ILE A 174 -6.97 -11.64 -13.09
N GLN A 175 -7.58 -12.83 -13.24
CA GLN A 175 -8.64 -13.27 -12.32
C GLN A 175 -8.19 -13.33 -10.85
N THR A 176 -6.92 -13.62 -10.60
CA THR A 176 -6.38 -13.70 -9.23
C THR A 176 -6.26 -12.36 -8.56
N HIS A 177 -6.01 -11.29 -9.33
CA HIS A 177 -6.00 -9.92 -8.82
C HIS A 177 -7.37 -9.52 -8.27
N ASP A 178 -8.45 -9.81 -9.00
CA ASP A 178 -9.81 -9.48 -8.58
C ASP A 178 -10.22 -10.26 -7.32
N VAL A 179 -9.84 -11.55 -7.23
CA VAL A 179 -10.11 -12.38 -6.05
C VAL A 179 -9.38 -11.82 -4.82
N TYR A 180 -8.12 -11.41 -4.98
CA TYR A 180 -7.34 -10.78 -3.91
C TYR A 180 -7.92 -9.45 -3.45
N VAL A 181 -8.22 -8.55 -4.39
CA VAL A 181 -8.81 -7.25 -4.06
C VAL A 181 -10.14 -7.44 -3.33
N LYS A 182 -11.04 -8.30 -3.81
CA LYS A 182 -12.31 -8.59 -3.12
C LYS A 182 -12.12 -9.19 -1.74
N TRP A 183 -11.11 -10.05 -1.57
CA TRP A 183 -10.77 -10.61 -0.26
C TRP A 183 -10.30 -9.49 0.67
N LEU A 184 -9.36 -8.66 0.23
CA LEU A 184 -8.78 -7.59 1.04
C LEU A 184 -9.81 -6.49 1.37
N THR A 185 -10.70 -6.12 0.42
CA THR A 185 -11.86 -5.23 0.65
C THR A 185 -12.70 -5.72 1.83
N ARG A 186 -13.00 -7.03 1.87
CA ARG A 186 -13.75 -7.61 3.00
C ARG A 186 -12.99 -7.48 4.32
N GLN A 187 -11.65 -7.70 4.33
CA GLN A 187 -10.85 -7.56 5.55
C GLN A 187 -10.92 -6.14 6.09
N PHE A 188 -10.75 -5.12 5.24
CA PHE A 188 -10.82 -3.71 5.65
C PHE A 188 -12.24 -3.30 6.07
N ASN A 189 -13.27 -3.68 5.33
CA ASN A 189 -14.65 -3.34 5.69
C ASN A 189 -15.10 -3.98 7.00
N GLN A 190 -14.69 -5.21 7.27
CA GLN A 190 -14.90 -5.91 8.53
C GLN A 190 -13.98 -5.41 9.66
N ASN A 191 -13.08 -4.47 9.36
CA ASN A 191 -12.08 -3.96 10.29
C ASN A 191 -11.27 -5.07 10.96
N ARG A 192 -10.88 -6.10 10.18
CA ARG A 192 -10.06 -7.19 10.71
C ARG A 192 -8.71 -6.64 11.15
N PRO A 193 -8.19 -7.02 12.34
CA PRO A 193 -6.89 -6.59 12.82
C PRO A 193 -5.78 -6.79 11.79
N TRP A 194 -4.96 -5.76 11.59
CA TRP A 194 -3.93 -5.78 10.52
C TRP A 194 -2.92 -6.90 10.69
N ASP A 195 -2.55 -7.24 11.92
CA ASP A 195 -1.69 -8.40 12.22
C ASP A 195 -2.31 -9.71 11.71
N GLN A 196 -3.63 -9.88 11.84
CA GLN A 196 -4.34 -11.06 11.37
C GLN A 196 -4.42 -11.10 9.84
N VAL A 197 -4.59 -9.95 9.19
CA VAL A 197 -4.57 -9.85 7.73
C VAL A 197 -3.21 -10.26 7.19
N VAL A 198 -2.12 -9.73 7.75
CA VAL A 198 -0.75 -10.05 7.34
C VAL A 198 -0.42 -11.52 7.61
N LYS A 199 -0.76 -12.05 8.79
CA LYS A 199 -0.58 -13.48 9.09
C LYS A 199 -1.28 -14.36 8.08
N THR A 200 -2.52 -14.04 7.72
CA THR A 200 -3.30 -14.79 6.73
C THR A 200 -2.63 -14.78 5.37
N MET A 201 -2.09 -13.65 4.90
CA MET A 201 -1.35 -13.58 3.63
C MET A 201 -0.06 -14.42 3.66
N LEU A 202 0.71 -14.33 4.74
CA LEU A 202 1.99 -15.05 4.86
C LEU A 202 1.82 -16.57 4.98
N THR A 203 0.70 -17.04 5.54
CA THR A 203 0.40 -18.46 5.74
C THR A 203 -0.59 -19.02 4.74
N ALA A 204 -0.98 -18.25 3.73
CA ALA A 204 -2.05 -18.59 2.80
C ALA A 204 -1.84 -19.94 2.11
N GLU A 205 -2.88 -20.76 2.12
CA GLU A 205 -2.97 -22.03 1.40
C GLU A 205 -4.29 -22.11 0.64
N GLY A 206 -4.34 -22.92 -0.40
CA GLY A 206 -5.57 -23.16 -1.14
C GLY A 206 -5.49 -22.76 -2.60
N ASP A 207 -6.66 -22.82 -3.24
CA ASP A 207 -6.83 -22.52 -4.66
C ASP A 207 -6.85 -21.00 -4.88
N GLN A 208 -5.98 -20.50 -5.73
CA GLN A 208 -5.87 -19.08 -6.05
C GLN A 208 -7.16 -18.46 -6.62
N ALA A 209 -8.05 -19.26 -7.21
CA ALA A 209 -9.33 -18.78 -7.72
C ALA A 209 -10.36 -18.51 -6.62
N LEU A 210 -10.15 -19.05 -5.42
CA LEU A 210 -11.10 -19.00 -4.31
C LEU A 210 -10.52 -18.30 -3.07
N ALA A 211 -9.23 -18.52 -2.78
CA ALA A 211 -8.51 -18.03 -1.64
C ALA A 211 -7.67 -16.79 -2.04
N GLY A 212 -8.26 -15.59 -1.95
CA GLY A 212 -7.61 -14.36 -2.40
C GLY A 212 -6.29 -14.06 -1.69
N GLU A 213 -6.17 -14.45 -0.43
CA GLU A 213 -4.94 -14.32 0.36
C GLU A 213 -3.72 -15.01 -0.25
N THR A 214 -3.91 -16.04 -1.06
CA THR A 214 -2.82 -16.76 -1.76
C THR A 214 -2.10 -15.90 -2.79
N PHE A 215 -2.72 -14.79 -3.20
CA PHE A 215 -2.13 -13.87 -4.18
C PHE A 215 -0.80 -13.28 -3.71
N PHE A 216 -0.65 -13.01 -2.40
CA PHE A 216 0.64 -12.53 -1.87
C PHE A 216 1.80 -13.48 -2.18
N VAL A 217 1.58 -14.78 -1.97
CA VAL A 217 2.58 -15.81 -2.24
C VAL A 217 2.82 -15.97 -3.74
N LEU A 218 1.76 -15.91 -4.55
CA LEU A 218 1.83 -16.07 -6.01
C LEU A 218 2.50 -14.88 -6.70
N ALA A 219 2.23 -13.65 -6.26
CA ALA A 219 2.88 -12.45 -6.78
C ALA A 219 4.39 -12.43 -6.51
N ASN A 220 4.85 -13.23 -5.54
CA ASN A 220 6.25 -13.42 -5.19
C ASN A 220 6.76 -14.81 -5.65
N SER A 221 6.43 -15.19 -6.88
CA SER A 221 6.82 -16.47 -7.48
C SER A 221 7.81 -16.26 -8.60
N GLU A 222 8.60 -17.29 -8.86
CA GLU A 222 9.52 -17.36 -9.99
C GLU A 222 9.32 -18.68 -10.73
N ASN A 223 9.25 -18.63 -12.06
CA ASN A 223 8.96 -19.81 -12.89
C ASN A 223 7.71 -20.59 -12.44
N GLY A 224 6.69 -19.88 -11.92
CA GLY A 224 5.43 -20.44 -11.45
C GLY A 224 5.52 -21.17 -10.10
N GLN A 225 6.60 -20.96 -9.35
CA GLN A 225 6.77 -21.48 -7.99
C GLN A 225 7.04 -20.33 -7.01
N PRO A 226 6.50 -20.38 -5.78
CA PRO A 226 6.81 -19.43 -4.75
C PRO A 226 8.33 -19.32 -4.52
N ALA A 227 8.86 -18.10 -4.55
CA ALA A 227 10.27 -17.80 -4.36
C ALA A 227 10.50 -17.25 -2.94
N PRO A 228 11.19 -17.98 -2.05
CA PRO A 228 11.36 -17.59 -0.65
C PRO A 228 12.04 -16.22 -0.47
N ASP A 229 13.01 -15.88 -1.30
CA ASP A 229 13.72 -14.62 -1.37
C ASP A 229 12.78 -13.46 -1.73
N LYS A 230 11.98 -13.60 -2.78
CA LYS A 230 10.98 -12.59 -3.19
C LYS A 230 9.90 -12.41 -2.12
N ILE A 231 9.41 -13.50 -1.52
CA ILE A 231 8.41 -13.44 -0.43
C ILE A 231 8.97 -12.63 0.74
N VAL A 232 10.21 -12.93 1.18
CA VAL A 232 10.82 -12.23 2.32
C VAL A 232 11.17 -10.80 1.97
N GLY A 233 11.76 -10.54 0.80
CA GLY A 233 12.06 -9.19 0.34
C GLY A 233 10.82 -8.29 0.32
N THR A 234 9.72 -8.78 -0.28
CA THR A 234 8.44 -8.07 -0.32
C THR A 234 7.81 -7.92 1.06
N ALA A 235 7.79 -8.98 1.88
CA ALA A 235 7.23 -8.92 3.23
C ALA A 235 8.00 -7.94 4.12
N ALA A 236 9.34 -7.93 4.05
CA ALA A 236 10.18 -7.00 4.80
C ALA A 236 9.89 -5.54 4.40
N ALA A 237 9.85 -5.25 3.12
CA ALA A 237 9.59 -3.90 2.65
C ALA A 237 8.15 -3.42 2.94
N LEU A 238 7.14 -4.26 2.75
CA LEU A 238 5.73 -3.87 2.94
C LEU A 238 5.31 -3.87 4.41
N PHE A 239 5.73 -4.88 5.19
CA PHE A 239 5.21 -5.10 6.54
C PHE A 239 6.20 -4.72 7.65
N LEU A 240 7.50 -4.68 7.34
CA LEU A 240 8.51 -4.24 8.28
C LEU A 240 9.11 -2.88 7.92
N GLY A 241 8.80 -2.36 6.72
CA GLY A 241 9.31 -1.07 6.26
C GLY A 241 10.83 -1.04 6.16
N ASN A 242 11.47 -2.15 5.77
CA ASN A 242 12.92 -2.19 5.59
C ASN A 242 13.34 -2.92 4.31
N GLN A 243 14.45 -2.46 3.72
CA GLN A 243 15.02 -3.00 2.49
C GLN A 243 15.97 -4.18 2.78
N LEU A 244 15.49 -5.17 3.53
CA LEU A 244 16.28 -6.36 3.89
C LEU A 244 16.80 -7.10 2.64
N GLN A 245 16.17 -6.92 1.49
CA GLN A 245 16.57 -7.52 0.22
C GLN A 245 18.01 -7.15 -0.18
N CYS A 246 18.56 -6.01 0.27
CA CYS A 246 19.97 -5.69 0.06
C CYS A 246 20.91 -6.75 0.69
N ALA A 247 20.46 -7.44 1.73
CA ALA A 247 21.23 -8.51 2.37
C ALA A 247 21.10 -9.89 1.68
N GLU A 248 20.39 -9.99 0.59
CA GLU A 248 20.26 -11.22 -0.20
C GLU A 248 21.58 -11.68 -0.80
N CYS A 249 22.34 -10.74 -1.39
CA CYS A 249 23.56 -11.00 -2.15
C CYS A 249 24.85 -10.69 -1.37
N HIS A 250 24.78 -9.79 -0.39
CA HIS A 250 25.94 -9.34 0.40
C HIS A 250 25.51 -8.81 1.77
N VAL A 251 26.44 -8.42 2.63
CA VAL A 251 26.11 -7.69 3.87
C VAL A 251 25.42 -6.39 3.51
N HIS A 252 24.35 -6.05 4.24
CA HIS A 252 23.58 -4.84 3.98
C HIS A 252 24.50 -3.59 3.96
N PRO A 253 24.40 -2.73 2.91
CA PRO A 253 25.41 -1.69 2.68
C PRO A 253 25.49 -0.63 3.77
N VAL A 254 24.40 -0.41 4.49
CA VAL A 254 24.30 0.60 5.55
C VAL A 254 24.33 -0.06 6.94
N VAL A 255 23.62 -1.18 7.13
CA VAL A 255 23.53 -1.86 8.42
C VAL A 255 24.38 -3.13 8.40
N SER A 256 25.64 -3.02 8.77
CA SER A 256 26.61 -4.13 8.71
C SER A 256 26.23 -5.38 9.50
N LYS A 257 25.32 -5.25 10.46
CA LYS A 257 24.75 -6.38 11.22
C LYS A 257 23.74 -7.21 10.42
N TRP A 258 23.19 -6.69 9.34
CA TRP A 258 22.23 -7.40 8.49
C TRP A 258 23.00 -8.14 7.40
N THR A 259 23.08 -9.45 7.56
CA THR A 259 23.90 -10.34 6.74
C THR A 259 23.05 -11.23 5.84
N GLN A 260 23.66 -11.87 4.85
CA GLN A 260 23.01 -12.92 4.05
C GLN A 260 22.40 -14.02 4.94
N GLN A 261 23.04 -14.36 6.05
CA GLN A 261 22.51 -15.36 6.99
C GLN A 261 21.19 -14.89 7.65
N ASP A 262 21.01 -13.59 7.84
CA ASP A 262 19.76 -13.03 8.39
C ASP A 262 18.66 -13.06 7.34
N PHE A 263 18.96 -12.64 6.11
CA PHE A 263 17.99 -12.68 4.99
C PHE A 263 17.55 -14.11 4.68
N TRP A 264 18.51 -14.98 4.37
CA TRP A 264 18.22 -16.36 3.99
C TRP A 264 17.71 -17.20 5.15
N GLY A 265 18.12 -16.88 6.40
CA GLY A 265 17.55 -17.49 7.60
C GLY A 265 16.06 -17.22 7.74
N LEU A 266 15.61 -15.99 7.39
CA LEU A 266 14.18 -15.65 7.36
C LEU A 266 13.48 -16.32 6.15
N ALA A 267 14.13 -16.39 4.99
CA ALA A 267 13.61 -17.05 3.79
C ALA A 267 13.39 -18.57 3.98
N ALA A 268 14.16 -19.21 4.86
CA ALA A 268 14.05 -20.65 5.14
C ALA A 268 12.63 -21.07 5.60
N PHE A 269 11.89 -20.19 6.27
CA PHE A 269 10.51 -20.47 6.68
C PHE A 269 9.54 -20.65 5.52
N PHE A 270 9.87 -20.11 4.35
CA PHE A 270 9.05 -20.16 3.13
C PHE A 270 9.53 -21.19 2.12
N GLY A 271 10.68 -21.81 2.36
CA GLY A 271 11.31 -22.74 1.41
C GLY A 271 10.54 -24.04 1.14
N ARG A 272 9.51 -24.36 1.95
CA ARG A 272 8.63 -25.52 1.73
C ARG A 272 7.34 -25.20 0.99
N THR A 273 7.10 -23.92 0.70
CA THR A 273 5.90 -23.45 0.00
C THR A 273 5.96 -23.86 -1.47
N ARG A 274 4.88 -24.44 -2.00
CA ARG A 274 4.79 -24.93 -3.38
C ARG A 274 3.49 -24.49 -4.03
N ALA A 275 3.57 -24.24 -5.33
CA ALA A 275 2.40 -24.13 -6.19
C ALA A 275 2.19 -25.47 -6.91
N VAL A 276 1.08 -26.13 -6.65
CA VAL A 276 0.69 -27.38 -7.33
C VAL A 276 -0.43 -27.09 -8.32
N ARG A 277 -0.36 -27.70 -9.51
CA ARG A 277 -1.39 -27.54 -10.54
C ARG A 277 -2.66 -28.24 -10.11
N ASN A 278 -3.81 -27.58 -10.26
CA ASN A 278 -5.10 -28.25 -10.16
C ASN A 278 -5.25 -29.20 -11.36
N GLY A 279 -5.35 -30.49 -11.10
CA GLY A 279 -5.35 -31.55 -12.14
C GLY A 279 -6.55 -31.57 -13.10
N ALA A 280 -7.48 -30.60 -13.01
CA ALA A 280 -8.68 -30.51 -13.82
C ALA A 280 -8.62 -29.47 -14.95
N ALA A 281 -7.56 -28.67 -15.05
CA ALA A 281 -7.47 -27.59 -16.05
C ALA A 281 -7.23 -28.17 -17.46
N LYS A 282 -8.25 -28.07 -18.33
CA LYS A 282 -8.20 -28.54 -19.73
C LYS A 282 -7.57 -27.55 -20.70
N MET A 283 -7.30 -26.30 -20.27
CA MET A 283 -6.78 -25.21 -21.12
C MET A 283 -5.47 -24.64 -20.58
N PRO A 284 -4.47 -24.33 -21.42
CA PRO A 284 -3.18 -23.79 -21.00
C PRO A 284 -3.25 -22.41 -20.28
N THR A 285 -4.33 -21.65 -20.51
CA THR A 285 -4.58 -20.34 -19.93
C THR A 285 -5.30 -20.37 -18.57
N GLU A 286 -5.77 -21.55 -18.13
CA GLU A 286 -6.53 -21.75 -16.89
C GLU A 286 -5.73 -22.49 -15.81
N VAL A 287 -4.40 -22.44 -15.86
CA VAL A 287 -3.57 -23.13 -14.85
C VAL A 287 -3.65 -22.36 -13.54
N LEU A 288 -4.75 -22.61 -12.83
CA LEU A 288 -4.90 -22.14 -11.45
C LEU A 288 -4.03 -23.04 -10.56
N ALA A 289 -3.11 -22.43 -9.83
CA ALA A 289 -2.28 -23.13 -8.88
C ALA A 289 -2.98 -23.20 -7.51
N ARG A 290 -2.70 -24.25 -6.78
CA ARG A 290 -3.01 -24.35 -5.36
C ARG A 290 -1.71 -24.20 -4.57
N ILE A 291 -1.70 -23.27 -3.63
CA ILE A 291 -0.58 -23.09 -2.69
C ILE A 291 -0.72 -24.11 -1.57
N VAL A 292 0.37 -24.81 -1.32
CA VAL A 292 0.48 -25.80 -0.23
C VAL A 292 1.84 -25.68 0.45
N ASP A 293 1.90 -26.01 1.74
CA ASP A 293 3.15 -26.33 2.39
C ASP A 293 3.48 -27.79 2.14
N GLY A 294 4.63 -28.05 1.53
CA GLY A 294 5.07 -29.38 1.14
C GLY A 294 6.39 -29.77 1.79
N GLY A 295 6.84 -30.99 1.49
CA GLY A 295 8.18 -31.48 1.83
C GLY A 295 9.30 -30.65 1.17
N PRO A 296 10.58 -31.10 1.28
CA PRO A 296 11.72 -30.44 0.68
C PRO A 296 11.52 -30.24 -0.82
N ALA A 297 12.15 -29.21 -1.37
CA ALA A 297 12.07 -28.89 -2.79
C ALA A 297 12.32 -30.13 -3.64
N PRO A 298 11.54 -30.37 -4.70
CA PRO A 298 11.87 -31.44 -5.65
C PRO A 298 13.28 -31.15 -6.21
N ALA A 299 14.06 -32.22 -6.39
CA ALA A 299 15.36 -32.10 -7.02
C ALA A 299 15.23 -31.39 -8.37
N PRO A 300 16.13 -30.42 -8.69
CA PRO A 300 16.06 -29.71 -9.96
C PRO A 300 16.13 -30.72 -11.12
N LYS A 301 15.30 -30.49 -12.15
CA LYS A 301 15.42 -31.25 -13.38
C LYS A 301 16.83 -31.04 -13.93
N LYS A 302 17.41 -32.13 -14.50
CA LYS A 302 18.75 -32.10 -15.09
C LYS A 302 18.89 -30.89 -16.05
N GLY A 303 19.74 -29.92 -15.69
CA GLY A 303 19.94 -28.68 -16.47
C GLY A 303 19.07 -27.47 -16.04
N ALA A 304 18.24 -27.58 -15.00
CA ALA A 304 17.56 -26.44 -14.40
C ALA A 304 18.33 -25.95 -13.18
N ALA A 305 18.37 -24.62 -12.98
CA ALA A 305 18.94 -24.01 -11.78
C ALA A 305 18.26 -24.57 -10.52
N ALA A 306 19.05 -24.82 -9.49
CA ALA A 306 18.50 -25.20 -8.18
C ALA A 306 17.82 -23.97 -7.57
N MET A 307 16.49 -24.02 -7.45
CA MET A 307 15.78 -23.01 -6.67
C MET A 307 16.15 -23.13 -5.19
N PRO A 308 16.32 -22.00 -4.48
CA PRO A 308 16.50 -22.02 -3.05
C PRO A 308 15.38 -22.81 -2.38
N GLY A 309 15.72 -23.84 -1.65
CA GLY A 309 14.74 -24.69 -0.99
C GLY A 309 15.19 -25.04 0.43
N THR A 310 14.23 -25.14 1.36
CA THR A 310 14.51 -25.59 2.72
C THR A 310 14.97 -27.04 2.72
N LEU A 311 16.14 -27.29 3.28
CA LEU A 311 16.70 -28.61 3.47
C LEU A 311 15.97 -29.37 4.60
N PRO A 312 16.15 -30.71 4.72
CA PRO A 312 15.45 -31.51 5.74
C PRO A 312 15.71 -31.04 7.17
N ASP A 313 16.86 -30.42 7.44
CA ASP A 313 17.23 -29.86 8.74
C ASP A 313 16.63 -28.45 8.98
N GLY A 314 15.77 -27.97 8.09
CA GLY A 314 15.16 -26.64 8.18
C GLY A 314 16.06 -25.48 7.75
N SER A 315 17.25 -25.76 7.22
CA SER A 315 18.12 -24.74 6.60
C SER A 315 17.75 -24.49 5.13
N ILE A 316 18.28 -23.41 4.53
CA ILE A 316 18.10 -23.08 3.12
C ILE A 316 19.46 -22.90 2.45
N ALA A 317 19.56 -23.40 1.22
CA ALA A 317 20.75 -23.18 0.39
C ALA A 317 20.79 -21.73 -0.10
N ILE A 318 21.94 -21.06 0.07
CA ILE A 318 22.17 -19.69 -0.41
C ILE A 318 22.67 -19.79 -1.85
N PRO A 319 21.95 -19.26 -2.86
CA PRO A 319 22.42 -19.26 -4.23
C PRO A 319 23.57 -18.26 -4.41
N ASP A 320 24.47 -18.57 -5.36
CA ASP A 320 25.48 -17.63 -5.81
C ASP A 320 24.84 -16.59 -6.74
N PRO A 321 24.82 -15.30 -6.40
CA PRO A 321 24.22 -14.28 -7.23
C PRO A 321 24.92 -14.06 -8.58
N ARG A 322 26.15 -14.60 -8.73
CA ARG A 322 26.98 -14.47 -9.95
C ARG A 322 26.93 -15.71 -10.84
N THR A 323 26.58 -16.86 -10.29
CA THR A 323 26.67 -18.15 -11.01
C THR A 323 25.39 -18.96 -10.77
N GLU A 324 24.56 -19.01 -11.79
CA GLU A 324 23.32 -19.76 -11.77
C GLU A 324 23.55 -21.22 -11.38
N GLY A 325 22.73 -21.73 -10.44
CA GLY A 325 22.80 -23.11 -9.96
C GLY A 325 23.92 -23.43 -8.98
N ARG A 326 24.80 -22.47 -8.65
CA ARG A 326 25.84 -22.62 -7.63
C ARG A 326 25.28 -22.25 -6.25
N VAL A 327 25.67 -22.98 -5.22
CA VAL A 327 25.37 -22.69 -3.80
C VAL A 327 26.66 -22.24 -3.13
N ILE A 328 26.62 -21.06 -2.46
CA ILE A 328 27.76 -20.48 -1.76
C ILE A 328 27.72 -20.71 -0.25
N GLY A 329 26.60 -21.16 0.28
CA GLY A 329 26.43 -21.42 1.71
C GLY A 329 25.08 -22.00 2.06
N VAL A 330 24.85 -22.18 3.36
CA VAL A 330 23.58 -22.64 3.91
C VAL A 330 23.22 -21.75 5.08
N ALA A 331 22.00 -21.22 5.09
CA ALA A 331 21.46 -20.45 6.22
C ALA A 331 20.50 -21.31 7.03
N ARG A 332 20.66 -21.31 8.35
CA ARG A 332 19.69 -21.91 9.27
C ARG A 332 18.51 -20.98 9.47
N ALA A 333 17.29 -21.54 9.53
CA ALA A 333 16.11 -20.77 9.81
C ALA A 333 16.26 -19.95 11.11
N LYS A 334 16.10 -18.66 11.01
CA LYS A 334 16.30 -17.69 12.08
C LYS A 334 15.38 -16.49 11.85
N LEU A 335 14.78 -15.97 12.92
CA LEU A 335 14.05 -14.71 12.88
C LEU A 335 15.03 -13.55 12.71
N PHE A 336 14.56 -12.49 12.05
CA PHE A 336 15.38 -11.31 11.78
C PHE A 336 15.44 -10.37 13.00
N GLY A 337 16.64 -9.90 13.30
CA GLY A 337 16.92 -8.98 14.40
C GLY A 337 17.88 -9.55 15.44
N ASP A 338 18.35 -8.68 16.35
CA ASP A 338 19.28 -9.06 17.42
C ASP A 338 18.60 -9.99 18.44
N GLY A 339 19.34 -11.00 18.92
CA GLY A 339 18.90 -11.87 20.02
C GLY A 339 18.09 -13.11 19.61
N PHE A 340 17.82 -13.35 18.33
CA PHE A 340 17.12 -14.56 17.89
C PHE A 340 18.12 -15.68 17.58
N ALA A 341 17.98 -16.81 18.28
CA ALA A 341 18.71 -18.03 17.98
C ALA A 341 18.12 -18.75 16.74
N PRO A 342 18.90 -19.61 16.06
CA PRO A 342 18.36 -20.52 15.05
C PRO A 342 17.21 -21.36 15.57
N VAL A 343 16.19 -21.54 14.74
CA VAL A 343 14.96 -22.23 15.10
C VAL A 343 15.14 -23.74 14.92
N PRO A 344 14.61 -24.59 15.80
CA PRO A 344 14.62 -26.04 15.61
C PRO A 344 13.93 -26.45 14.30
N PRO A 345 14.38 -27.51 13.60
CA PRO A 345 13.84 -27.93 12.30
C PRO A 345 12.31 -28.12 12.28
N ASN A 346 11.73 -28.66 13.35
CA ASN A 346 10.30 -28.90 13.46
C ASN A 346 9.46 -27.61 13.59
N SER A 347 10.10 -26.49 13.94
CA SER A 347 9.45 -25.18 14.06
C SER A 347 9.67 -24.31 12.83
N VAL A 348 10.31 -24.80 11.78
CA VAL A 348 10.54 -24.04 10.53
C VAL A 348 9.27 -24.11 9.69
N THR A 349 8.32 -23.26 10.02
CA THR A 349 7.01 -23.16 9.34
C THR A 349 6.69 -21.70 9.02
N ARG A 350 5.88 -21.45 7.99
CA ARG A 350 5.38 -20.12 7.68
C ARG A 350 4.59 -19.50 8.84
N ALA A 351 3.83 -20.31 9.55
CA ALA A 351 3.07 -19.87 10.71
C ALA A 351 3.98 -19.26 11.80
N PHE A 352 5.11 -19.94 12.10
CA PHE A 352 6.09 -19.42 13.07
C PHE A 352 6.68 -18.07 12.65
N ALA A 353 7.06 -17.94 11.37
CA ALA A 353 7.54 -16.67 10.84
C ALA A 353 6.45 -15.58 10.86
N ALA A 354 5.22 -15.92 10.44
CA ALA A 354 4.09 -14.98 10.40
C ALA A 354 3.72 -14.47 11.81
N ASP A 355 3.79 -15.32 12.82
CA ASP A 355 3.58 -14.93 14.22
C ASP A 355 4.63 -13.93 14.70
N TRP A 356 5.87 -14.06 14.25
CA TRP A 356 6.90 -13.08 14.54
C TRP A 356 6.71 -11.79 13.73
N PHE A 357 6.46 -11.89 12.41
CA PHE A 357 6.26 -10.72 11.55
C PHE A 357 5.24 -9.75 12.14
N ALA A 358 4.09 -10.28 12.54
CA ALA A 358 2.95 -9.51 12.98
C ALA A 358 2.78 -9.54 14.53
N SER A 359 3.87 -9.51 15.27
CA SER A 359 3.85 -9.51 16.73
C SER A 359 4.35 -8.20 17.33
N ALA A 360 3.93 -7.91 18.55
CA ALA A 360 4.47 -6.80 19.34
C ALA A 360 5.97 -6.96 19.68
N ARG A 361 6.52 -8.16 19.53
CA ARG A 361 7.97 -8.41 19.70
C ARG A 361 8.79 -7.95 18.49
N ASN A 362 8.15 -7.78 17.32
CA ASN A 362 8.79 -7.27 16.14
C ASN A 362 8.90 -5.74 16.24
N PRO A 363 10.11 -5.17 16.23
CA PRO A 363 10.27 -3.73 16.40
C PRO A 363 9.83 -2.90 15.18
N PHE A 364 9.61 -3.54 14.05
CA PHE A 364 9.31 -2.87 12.79
C PHE A 364 7.81 -2.80 12.48
N PHE A 365 7.06 -3.85 12.76
CA PHE A 365 5.71 -4.08 12.22
C PHE A 365 4.73 -2.91 12.46
N ALA A 366 4.58 -2.50 13.71
CA ALA A 366 3.70 -1.38 14.04
C ALA A 366 4.20 -0.05 13.46
N ARG A 367 5.51 0.22 13.53
CA ARG A 367 6.14 1.43 12.98
C ARG A 367 5.97 1.52 11.46
N ALA A 368 6.16 0.41 10.74
CA ALA A 368 6.00 0.35 9.30
C ALA A 368 4.55 0.66 8.87
N ALA A 369 3.57 0.04 9.53
CA ALA A 369 2.16 0.28 9.25
C ALA A 369 1.78 1.74 9.53
N VAL A 370 2.21 2.30 10.67
CA VAL A 370 1.99 3.69 11.04
C VAL A 370 2.65 4.65 10.04
N ASN A 371 3.93 4.45 9.74
CA ASN A 371 4.66 5.31 8.80
C ASN A 371 4.01 5.35 7.42
N ARG A 372 3.57 4.19 6.93
CA ARG A 372 2.90 4.07 5.64
C ARG A 372 1.52 4.73 5.63
N LEU A 373 0.70 4.51 6.66
CA LEU A 373 -0.60 5.19 6.77
C LEU A 373 -0.44 6.70 6.99
N TRP A 374 0.53 7.13 7.79
CA TRP A 374 0.86 8.53 7.92
C TRP A 374 1.17 9.16 6.55
N SER A 375 1.99 8.52 5.74
CA SER A 375 2.31 8.99 4.38
C SER A 375 1.08 9.11 3.47
N VAL A 376 0.15 8.17 3.53
CA VAL A 376 -1.11 8.25 2.75
C VAL A 376 -1.90 9.51 3.08
N PHE A 377 -2.00 9.86 4.37
CA PHE A 377 -2.78 11.01 4.82
C PHE A 377 -2.03 12.34 4.70
N PHE A 378 -0.74 12.37 5.03
CA PHE A 378 0.06 13.61 5.07
C PHE A 378 0.96 13.82 3.86
N GLY A 379 0.95 12.90 2.88
CA GLY A 379 1.74 12.99 1.66
C GLY A 379 3.20 12.59 1.80
N ARG A 380 3.70 12.39 3.02
CA ARG A 380 5.07 12.04 3.33
C ARG A 380 5.12 11.22 4.62
N GLY A 381 6.01 10.23 4.70
CA GLY A 381 6.25 9.45 5.92
C GLY A 381 6.98 10.24 7.00
N LEU A 382 6.91 9.77 8.24
CA LEU A 382 7.77 10.22 9.32
C LEU A 382 9.21 9.76 9.10
N VAL A 383 9.37 8.58 8.49
CA VAL A 383 10.62 8.04 7.94
C VAL A 383 10.46 7.96 6.42
N ASN A 384 11.47 8.42 5.68
CA ASN A 384 11.52 8.35 4.21
C ASN A 384 12.91 7.88 3.74
N PRO A 385 12.98 7.01 2.72
CA PRO A 385 11.87 6.28 2.07
C PRO A 385 11.02 5.44 3.03
N LEU A 386 9.77 5.11 2.64
CA LEU A 386 8.80 4.43 3.52
C LEU A 386 9.25 3.03 3.96
N ASP A 387 10.12 2.40 3.18
CA ASP A 387 10.67 1.08 3.42
C ASP A 387 12.15 1.12 3.89
N ASP A 388 12.60 2.23 4.48
CA ASP A 388 13.95 2.40 5.00
C ASP A 388 13.99 2.62 6.54
N ILE A 389 13.14 1.89 7.28
CA ILE A 389 13.17 1.88 8.74
C ILE A 389 14.31 0.99 9.22
N ARG A 390 15.39 1.58 9.72
CA ARG A 390 16.59 0.92 10.22
C ARG A 390 17.14 1.66 11.46
N PRO A 391 18.11 1.09 12.20
CA PRO A 391 18.57 1.64 13.49
C PRO A 391 19.09 3.09 13.45
N ASP A 392 19.40 3.65 12.33
CA ASP A 392 19.96 4.99 12.17
C ASP A 392 19.15 5.85 11.17
N SER A 393 17.94 5.40 10.80
CA SER A 393 17.07 6.18 9.93
C SER A 393 16.68 7.48 10.58
N ARG A 394 16.78 8.55 9.81
CA ARG A 394 16.26 9.86 10.19
C ARG A 394 14.74 9.81 10.31
N VAL A 395 14.24 10.34 11.40
CA VAL A 395 12.80 10.47 11.66
C VAL A 395 12.49 11.95 11.85
N SER A 396 11.49 12.45 11.14
CA SER A 396 11.08 13.86 11.32
C SER A 396 10.49 14.11 12.70
N HIS A 397 9.63 13.19 13.19
CA HIS A 397 8.96 13.29 14.49
C HIS A 397 8.93 11.90 15.17
N LEU A 398 10.02 11.56 15.86
CA LEU A 398 10.16 10.26 16.53
C LEU A 398 9.05 10.03 17.55
N GLU A 399 8.72 11.04 18.35
CA GLU A 399 7.69 10.93 19.39
C GLU A 399 6.31 10.61 18.78
N VAL A 400 6.00 11.13 17.59
CA VAL A 400 4.74 10.83 16.88
C VAL A 400 4.74 9.39 16.37
N LEU A 401 5.88 8.92 15.81
CA LEU A 401 6.01 7.55 15.33
C LEU A 401 5.83 6.54 16.45
N GLU A 402 6.50 6.75 17.58
CA GLU A 402 6.42 5.86 18.74
C GLU A 402 5.02 5.88 19.37
N LEU A 403 4.47 7.08 19.59
CA LEU A 403 3.11 7.27 20.10
C LEU A 403 2.07 6.49 19.31
N LEU A 404 2.12 6.60 17.98
CA LEU A 404 1.16 5.93 17.09
C LEU A 404 1.44 4.43 16.97
N ALA A 405 2.70 3.98 17.02
CA ALA A 405 3.05 2.56 17.01
C ALA A 405 2.53 1.85 18.27
N GLU A 406 2.72 2.47 19.45
CA GLU A 406 2.18 1.97 20.72
C GLU A 406 0.64 1.96 20.72
N GLU A 407 0.01 3.02 20.21
CA GLU A 407 -1.44 3.14 20.11
C GLU A 407 -2.04 2.10 19.15
N PHE A 408 -1.38 1.88 18.00
CA PHE A 408 -1.79 0.88 17.02
C PHE A 408 -1.71 -0.54 17.59
N ALA A 409 -0.65 -0.86 18.32
CA ALA A 409 -0.54 -2.13 19.04
C ALA A 409 -1.60 -2.25 20.17
N ALA A 410 -1.84 -1.16 20.92
CA ALA A 410 -2.83 -1.12 22.01
C ALA A 410 -4.28 -1.24 21.51
N SER A 411 -4.57 -0.81 20.28
CA SER A 411 -5.88 -0.97 19.63
C SER A 411 -6.11 -2.38 19.06
N GLY A 412 -5.14 -3.29 19.20
CA GLY A 412 -5.16 -4.60 18.54
C GLY A 412 -4.98 -4.49 17.02
N TYR A 413 -4.17 -3.54 16.56
CA TYR A 413 -3.88 -3.29 15.14
C TYR A 413 -5.12 -2.86 14.32
N ASP A 414 -6.00 -2.07 14.94
CA ASP A 414 -7.20 -1.51 14.32
C ASP A 414 -6.84 -0.36 13.37
N VAL A 415 -6.95 -0.61 12.05
CA VAL A 415 -6.63 0.39 11.01
C VAL A 415 -7.59 1.56 11.04
N LYS A 416 -8.91 1.31 11.26
CA LYS A 416 -9.90 2.40 11.33
C LYS A 416 -9.66 3.30 12.55
N HIS A 417 -9.22 2.72 13.67
CA HIS A 417 -8.82 3.50 14.84
C HIS A 417 -7.64 4.42 14.53
N LEU A 418 -6.61 3.89 13.86
CA LEU A 418 -5.45 4.69 13.45
C LEU A 418 -5.87 5.84 12.51
N VAL A 419 -6.71 5.58 11.50
CA VAL A 419 -7.24 6.62 10.60
C VAL A 419 -8.00 7.70 11.37
N ARG A 420 -8.81 7.32 12.37
CA ARG A 420 -9.47 8.30 13.26
C ARG A 420 -8.48 9.20 13.98
N CYS A 421 -7.42 8.62 14.52
CA CYS A 421 -6.38 9.39 15.20
C CYS A 421 -5.73 10.42 14.25
N LEU A 422 -5.42 10.01 13.01
CA LEU A 422 -4.79 10.88 12.02
C LEU A 422 -5.73 12.01 11.56
N CYS A 423 -6.95 11.67 11.12
CA CYS A 423 -7.89 12.64 10.54
C CYS A 423 -8.45 13.65 11.56
N ARG A 424 -8.38 13.35 12.86
CA ARG A 424 -8.79 14.28 13.93
C ARG A 424 -7.72 15.26 14.34
N THR A 425 -6.47 15.14 13.88
CA THR A 425 -5.40 16.11 14.18
C THR A 425 -5.69 17.46 13.55
N ALA A 426 -5.32 18.54 14.23
CA ALA A 426 -5.33 19.88 13.66
C ALA A 426 -4.39 19.95 12.45
N ALA A 427 -3.28 19.20 12.47
CA ALA A 427 -2.33 19.09 11.36
C ALA A 427 -3.00 18.57 10.08
N TYR A 428 -3.82 17.50 10.14
CA TYR A 428 -4.57 17.00 8.98
C TYR A 428 -5.64 17.99 8.51
N GLN A 429 -6.16 18.80 9.41
CA GLN A 429 -7.19 19.81 9.13
C GLN A 429 -6.63 21.16 8.69
N ARG A 430 -5.31 21.34 8.60
CA ARG A 430 -4.69 22.54 8.05
C ARG A 430 -4.98 22.68 6.55
N SER A 431 -5.06 23.93 6.09
CA SER A 431 -5.14 24.22 4.66
C SER A 431 -3.86 23.84 3.94
N SER A 432 -3.99 23.43 2.68
CA SER A 432 -2.86 23.26 1.76
C SER A 432 -2.28 24.60 1.27
N ARG A 433 -2.96 25.70 1.53
CA ARG A 433 -2.43 27.05 1.22
C ARG A 433 -1.30 27.38 2.16
N THR A 434 -0.13 27.60 1.57
CA THR A 434 1.06 27.98 2.31
C THR A 434 1.05 29.47 2.69
N LEU A 435 1.76 29.80 3.75
CA LEU A 435 2.14 31.15 4.12
C LEU A 435 3.54 31.46 3.55
N PRO A 436 3.94 32.73 3.38
CA PRO A 436 5.30 33.07 2.94
C PRO A 436 6.40 32.42 3.81
N GLN A 437 6.11 32.20 5.10
CA GLN A 437 7.07 31.68 6.08
C GLN A 437 7.12 30.15 6.15
N ASN A 438 6.12 29.45 5.57
CA ASN A 438 6.06 27.97 5.61
C ASN A 438 5.97 27.32 4.24
N LYS A 439 6.12 28.09 3.16
CA LYS A 439 5.97 27.60 1.77
C LYS A 439 7.01 26.54 1.38
N ASP A 440 8.18 26.58 2.02
CA ASP A 440 9.30 25.67 1.75
C ASP A 440 9.39 24.58 2.84
N ASP A 441 8.39 24.46 3.73
CA ASP A 441 8.33 23.40 4.73
C ASP A 441 7.79 22.11 4.12
N ASP A 442 8.63 21.11 4.10
CA ASP A 442 8.31 19.74 3.66
C ASP A 442 8.49 18.69 4.77
N GLU A 443 8.86 19.08 6.00
CA GLU A 443 9.16 18.17 7.10
C GLU A 443 8.32 18.36 8.37
N LEU A 444 7.89 19.59 8.66
CA LEU A 444 7.27 19.93 9.94
C LEU A 444 5.75 19.84 9.92
N TYR A 445 5.16 19.52 8.78
CA TYR A 445 3.70 19.45 8.59
C TYR A 445 2.98 20.76 8.95
N SER A 446 3.61 21.91 8.68
CA SER A 446 3.05 23.24 8.95
C SER A 446 1.83 23.57 8.08
N HIS A 447 1.68 22.91 6.95
CA HIS A 447 0.54 22.95 6.03
C HIS A 447 0.26 21.55 5.49
N MET A 448 -0.92 21.33 4.91
CA MET A 448 -1.23 20.06 4.28
C MET A 448 -0.52 19.98 2.91
N ALA A 449 0.15 18.87 2.67
CA ALA A 449 0.77 18.62 1.38
C ALA A 449 -0.29 18.47 0.28
N VAL A 450 0.01 19.03 -0.90
CA VAL A 450 -0.77 18.75 -2.12
C VAL A 450 -0.32 17.41 -2.69
N LYS A 451 -1.23 16.45 -2.76
CA LYS A 451 -0.97 15.10 -3.25
C LYS A 451 -1.57 14.94 -4.65
N VAL A 452 -0.82 14.33 -5.57
CA VAL A 452 -1.38 13.96 -6.88
C VAL A 452 -2.33 12.79 -6.70
N ILE A 453 -3.51 12.89 -7.32
CA ILE A 453 -4.49 11.81 -7.28
C ILE A 453 -3.97 10.64 -8.12
N PRO A 454 -3.85 9.42 -7.56
CA PRO A 454 -3.42 8.24 -8.29
C PRO A 454 -4.33 7.94 -9.49
N PRO A 455 -3.82 7.37 -10.59
CA PRO A 455 -4.60 7.11 -11.80
C PRO A 455 -5.91 6.37 -11.54
N ARG A 456 -5.91 5.37 -10.66
CA ARG A 456 -7.12 4.63 -10.32
C ARG A 456 -8.17 5.50 -9.62
N THR A 457 -7.75 6.28 -8.64
CA THR A 457 -8.61 7.24 -7.94
C THR A 457 -9.13 8.30 -8.92
N LEU A 458 -8.30 8.76 -9.85
CA LEU A 458 -8.72 9.68 -10.91
C LEU A 458 -9.83 9.07 -11.78
N PHE A 459 -9.69 7.80 -12.19
CA PHE A 459 -10.75 7.12 -12.95
C PHE A 459 -12.04 6.94 -12.15
N ALA A 460 -11.96 6.65 -10.86
CA ALA A 460 -13.14 6.61 -9.99
C ALA A 460 -13.84 7.98 -9.93
N CYS A 461 -13.07 9.06 -9.80
CA CYS A 461 -13.59 10.42 -9.82
C CYS A 461 -14.23 10.76 -11.17
N LEU A 462 -13.57 10.41 -12.28
CA LEU A 462 -14.13 10.62 -13.63
C LEU A 462 -15.39 9.80 -13.87
N ALA A 463 -15.44 8.55 -13.40
CA ALA A 463 -16.64 7.72 -13.49
C ALA A 463 -17.81 8.36 -12.74
N LEU A 464 -17.57 8.89 -11.53
CA LEU A 464 -18.58 9.62 -10.76
C LEU A 464 -19.07 10.88 -11.51
N VAL A 465 -18.15 11.74 -11.97
CA VAL A 465 -18.48 13.00 -12.65
C VAL A 465 -19.21 12.75 -13.98
N THR A 466 -18.80 11.73 -14.71
CA THR A 466 -19.34 11.43 -16.05
C THR A 466 -20.49 10.41 -16.05
N ASN A 467 -21.00 10.07 -14.87
CA ASN A 467 -22.03 9.06 -14.69
C ASN A 467 -21.70 7.73 -15.42
N ASN A 468 -20.48 7.22 -15.15
CA ASN A 468 -19.90 6.00 -15.73
C ASN A 468 -19.71 6.01 -17.26
N GLN A 469 -19.67 7.17 -17.91
CA GLN A 469 -19.29 7.27 -19.32
C GLN A 469 -17.79 6.99 -19.52
N ILE A 470 -16.97 7.31 -18.52
CA ILE A 470 -15.55 6.97 -18.48
C ILE A 470 -15.34 5.95 -17.36
N ARG A 471 -14.78 4.80 -17.71
CA ARG A 471 -14.50 3.70 -16.77
C ARG A 471 -13.01 3.36 -16.74
N SER A 472 -12.61 2.69 -15.69
CA SER A 472 -11.25 2.14 -15.60
C SER A 472 -10.98 1.15 -16.73
N PRO A 473 -9.76 1.13 -17.31
CA PRO A 473 -9.37 0.15 -18.33
C PRO A 473 -9.55 -1.32 -17.92
N ARG A 474 -9.52 -1.60 -16.62
CA ARG A 474 -9.76 -2.96 -16.08
C ARG A 474 -11.23 -3.39 -16.21
N GLU A 475 -12.15 -2.45 -16.11
CA GLU A 475 -13.59 -2.73 -16.20
C GLU A 475 -14.07 -2.96 -17.65
N ASP A 476 -13.32 -2.46 -18.62
CA ASP A 476 -13.69 -2.48 -20.05
C ASP A 476 -13.19 -3.73 -20.80
N ARG A 477 -12.51 -4.67 -20.12
CA ARG A 477 -11.95 -5.91 -20.71
C ARG A 477 -12.99 -6.98 -21.11
N GLY A 478 -14.30 -6.68 -21.02
CA GLY A 478 -15.39 -7.53 -21.50
C GLY A 478 -15.61 -7.51 -23.02
N GLY A 479 -14.87 -6.77 -23.79
CA GLY A 479 -14.92 -6.71 -25.25
C GLY A 479 -14.37 -7.99 -25.90
N LYS A 480 -15.12 -8.56 -26.84
CA LYS A 480 -14.85 -9.86 -27.49
C LYS A 480 -13.51 -9.99 -28.26
N ASN A 481 -12.64 -9.00 -28.30
CA ASN A 481 -11.44 -8.97 -29.15
C ASN A 481 -10.12 -8.69 -28.43
N GLY A 482 -10.06 -8.69 -27.09
CA GLY A 482 -8.78 -8.64 -26.38
C GLY A 482 -7.88 -7.40 -26.64
N ALA A 483 -8.33 -6.47 -27.48
CA ALA A 483 -7.65 -5.21 -27.69
C ALA A 483 -8.02 -4.25 -26.55
N PRO A 484 -7.06 -3.52 -25.94
CA PRO A 484 -7.41 -2.43 -25.03
C PRO A 484 -8.30 -1.47 -25.82
N ALA A 485 -9.50 -1.18 -25.30
CA ALA A 485 -10.33 -0.11 -25.82
C ALA A 485 -9.45 1.15 -25.86
N ASP A 486 -9.32 1.69 -27.04
CA ASP A 486 -8.49 2.81 -27.46
C ASP A 486 -7.84 3.64 -26.32
N GLY A 487 -6.65 3.29 -25.95
CA GLY A 487 -5.70 4.24 -25.38
C GLY A 487 -5.61 4.38 -23.88
N ILE A 488 -6.40 3.71 -23.06
CA ILE A 488 -6.31 3.78 -21.60
C ILE A 488 -5.35 2.72 -21.01
N GLY A 489 -4.98 1.69 -21.76
CA GLY A 489 -3.88 0.76 -21.41
C GLY A 489 -2.51 1.45 -21.22
N PHE A 490 -2.47 2.76 -21.43
CA PHE A 490 -1.30 3.61 -21.32
C PHE A 490 -1.06 4.16 -19.88
N TYR A 491 -2.02 4.01 -18.97
CA TYR A 491 -1.76 4.27 -17.55
C TYR A 491 -1.06 3.04 -16.97
N ASP A 492 0.23 2.91 -17.31
CA ASP A 492 1.08 1.91 -16.69
C ASP A 492 1.31 2.32 -15.23
N THR A 493 0.68 1.58 -14.32
CA THR A 493 0.85 1.78 -12.88
C THR A 493 2.28 1.41 -12.43
N ARG A 494 3.15 0.95 -13.33
CA ARG A 494 4.50 0.47 -13.06
C ARG A 494 5.49 1.57 -12.68
N GLU A 495 5.19 2.83 -13.00
CA GLU A 495 6.10 3.95 -12.74
C GLU A 495 5.62 4.90 -11.63
N TYR A 496 4.67 4.44 -10.81
CA TYR A 496 4.19 5.24 -9.67
C TYR A 496 5.17 5.11 -8.51
N ASP A 497 5.88 6.19 -8.20
CA ASP A 497 6.72 6.25 -7.00
C ASP A 497 5.85 6.12 -5.73
N GLU A 498 6.40 5.55 -4.65
CA GLU A 498 5.69 5.39 -3.37
C GLU A 498 5.36 6.73 -2.70
N SER A 499 5.97 7.81 -3.15
CA SER A 499 5.70 9.17 -2.66
C SER A 499 4.46 9.78 -3.34
N PRO A 500 3.38 10.04 -2.60
CA PRO A 500 2.20 10.69 -3.18
C PRO A 500 2.41 12.17 -3.56
N THR A 501 3.56 12.73 -3.22
CA THR A 501 3.93 14.11 -3.57
C THR A 501 4.88 14.21 -4.75
N GLU A 502 5.51 13.10 -5.15
CA GLU A 502 6.42 13.04 -6.31
C GLU A 502 5.70 12.42 -7.51
N TYR A 503 5.53 13.20 -8.56
CA TYR A 503 4.84 12.79 -9.77
C TYR A 503 5.81 12.82 -10.95
N THR A 504 6.20 11.65 -11.43
CA THR A 504 7.12 11.52 -12.56
C THR A 504 6.43 11.19 -13.88
N ASN A 505 5.18 10.71 -13.86
CA ASN A 505 4.49 10.22 -15.05
C ASN A 505 3.05 10.68 -15.14
N GLY A 506 2.62 11.11 -16.33
CA GLY A 506 1.21 11.31 -16.58
C GLY A 506 0.81 12.45 -17.50
N VAL A 507 1.69 13.40 -17.80
CA VAL A 507 1.31 14.51 -18.68
C VAL A 507 0.87 14.04 -20.08
N PRO A 508 1.57 13.11 -20.78
CA PRO A 508 1.10 12.62 -22.08
C PRO A 508 -0.21 11.83 -22.00
N GLN A 509 -0.34 11.00 -20.98
CA GLN A 509 -1.53 10.17 -20.74
C GLN A 509 -2.74 11.05 -20.42
N LEU A 510 -2.51 12.05 -19.57
CA LEU A 510 -3.51 13.03 -19.19
C LEU A 510 -3.97 13.84 -20.40
N LEU A 511 -3.05 14.37 -21.20
CA LEU A 511 -3.36 15.10 -22.42
C LEU A 511 -4.17 14.26 -23.42
N ARG A 512 -3.89 12.97 -23.51
CA ARG A 512 -4.67 12.07 -24.38
C ARG A 512 -6.09 11.90 -23.87
N LEU A 513 -6.29 11.64 -22.57
CA LEU A 513 -7.61 11.55 -21.95
C LEU A 513 -8.43 12.83 -22.18
N MET A 514 -7.79 13.98 -21.93
CA MET A 514 -8.38 15.30 -22.07
C MET A 514 -8.89 15.57 -23.50
N ASN A 515 -8.16 15.11 -24.50
CA ASN A 515 -8.48 15.41 -25.89
C ASN A 515 -9.38 14.37 -26.59
N THR A 516 -9.52 13.16 -26.05
CA THR A 516 -10.25 12.07 -26.73
C THR A 516 -11.57 11.69 -26.09
N GLN A 517 -11.58 11.39 -24.80
CA GLN A 517 -12.75 10.80 -24.13
C GLN A 517 -13.58 11.79 -23.31
N LEU A 518 -12.94 12.80 -22.71
CA LEU A 518 -13.65 13.78 -21.86
C LEU A 518 -14.72 14.59 -22.60
N PRO A 519 -14.51 15.11 -23.84
CA PRO A 519 -15.53 15.95 -24.48
C PRO A 519 -16.87 15.25 -24.67
N PRO A 520 -16.97 14.02 -25.24
CA PRO A 520 -18.25 13.33 -25.38
C PRO A 520 -18.93 13.02 -24.04
N ALA A 521 -18.16 12.66 -23.02
CA ALA A 521 -18.68 12.39 -21.69
C ALA A 521 -19.25 13.66 -21.04
N CYS A 522 -18.56 14.80 -21.17
CA CYS A 522 -19.04 16.09 -20.70
C CYS A 522 -20.35 16.52 -21.39
N GLU A 523 -20.50 16.25 -22.69
CA GLU A 523 -21.74 16.49 -23.39
C GLU A 523 -22.91 15.65 -22.87
N ALA A 524 -22.66 14.38 -22.53
CA ALA A 524 -23.68 13.52 -21.94
C ALA A 524 -24.16 14.05 -20.58
N VAL A 525 -23.25 14.49 -19.73
CA VAL A 525 -23.58 15.13 -18.44
C VAL A 525 -24.31 16.44 -18.65
N ALA A 526 -23.83 17.31 -19.54
CA ALA A 526 -24.45 18.59 -19.82
C ALA A 526 -25.91 18.46 -20.31
N ARG A 527 -26.22 17.42 -21.11
CA ARG A 527 -27.59 17.11 -21.55
C ARG A 527 -28.50 16.77 -20.37
N SER A 528 -28.03 16.09 -19.35
CA SER A 528 -28.82 15.77 -18.14
C SER A 528 -29.12 17.02 -17.30
N LEU A 529 -28.31 18.07 -17.42
CA LEU A 529 -28.50 19.34 -16.73
C LEU A 529 -29.46 20.32 -17.49
N ARG A 530 -29.92 19.93 -18.68
CA ARG A 530 -30.87 20.73 -19.47
C ARG A 530 -32.19 20.86 -18.71
N GLY A 531 -32.56 22.08 -18.33
CA GLY A 531 -33.73 22.33 -17.50
C GLY A 531 -33.51 22.27 -15.98
N GLY A 532 -32.27 22.12 -15.54
CA GLY A 532 -31.87 22.02 -14.11
C GLY A 532 -31.89 23.33 -13.31
N GLY A 533 -32.55 24.38 -13.77
CA GLY A 533 -32.68 25.66 -13.06
C GLY A 533 -32.02 26.85 -13.77
N SER A 534 -31.65 27.88 -12.99
CA SER A 534 -30.93 29.04 -13.51
C SER A 534 -29.51 28.69 -13.93
N ARG A 535 -28.90 29.51 -14.77
CA ARG A 535 -27.50 29.36 -15.18
C ARG A 535 -26.57 29.31 -14.01
N GLU A 536 -26.79 30.16 -13.00
CA GLU A 536 -26.01 30.24 -11.77
C GLU A 536 -26.10 28.92 -10.99
N SER A 537 -27.26 28.32 -10.88
CA SER A 537 -27.49 27.02 -10.25
C SER A 537 -26.73 25.88 -10.96
N VAL A 538 -26.72 25.92 -12.31
CA VAL A 538 -25.95 24.92 -13.08
C VAL A 538 -24.44 25.13 -12.92
N VAL A 539 -23.97 26.37 -12.95
CA VAL A 539 -22.53 26.68 -12.68
C VAL A 539 -22.12 26.18 -11.32
N GLU A 540 -22.91 26.47 -10.27
CA GLU A 540 -22.64 25.94 -8.92
C GLU A 540 -22.60 24.42 -8.92
N HIS A 541 -23.56 23.77 -9.57
CA HIS A 541 -23.60 22.31 -9.66
C HIS A 541 -22.34 21.72 -10.31
N LEU A 542 -21.85 22.33 -11.41
CA LEU A 542 -20.64 21.89 -12.10
C LEU A 542 -19.38 22.00 -11.21
N TYR A 543 -19.26 23.08 -10.43
CA TYR A 543 -18.18 23.23 -9.46
C TYR A 543 -18.26 22.19 -8.34
N LEU A 544 -19.44 21.98 -7.78
CA LEU A 544 -19.65 20.96 -6.75
C LEU A 544 -19.36 19.56 -7.29
N LEU A 545 -19.72 19.28 -8.53
CA LEU A 545 -19.53 17.99 -9.19
C LEU A 545 -18.05 17.69 -9.47
N ALA A 546 -17.31 18.66 -10.00
CA ALA A 546 -15.91 18.47 -10.38
C ALA A 546 -14.94 18.73 -9.22
N LEU A 547 -15.14 19.82 -8.49
CA LEU A 547 -14.16 20.32 -7.51
C LEU A 547 -14.59 20.14 -6.05
N GLY A 548 -15.84 19.73 -5.80
CA GLY A 548 -16.35 19.51 -4.43
C GLY A 548 -16.53 20.81 -3.63
N ARG A 549 -16.59 21.97 -4.29
CA ARG A 549 -16.80 23.29 -3.67
C ARG A 549 -17.70 24.19 -4.53
N PRO A 550 -18.37 25.18 -3.95
CA PRO A 550 -19.01 26.21 -4.73
C PRO A 550 -17.99 27.09 -5.47
N PRO A 551 -18.37 27.73 -6.60
CA PRO A 551 -17.53 28.71 -7.27
C PRO A 551 -17.38 29.96 -6.41
N THR A 552 -16.23 30.64 -6.51
CA THR A 552 -16.11 32.02 -6.02
C THR A 552 -16.99 32.94 -6.88
N PRO A 553 -17.36 34.15 -6.40
CA PRO A 553 -18.13 35.10 -7.19
C PRO A 553 -17.50 35.42 -8.56
N THR A 554 -16.17 35.54 -8.61
CA THR A 554 -15.42 35.78 -9.85
C THR A 554 -15.48 34.60 -10.81
N GLU A 555 -15.38 33.37 -10.32
CA GLU A 555 -15.50 32.15 -11.12
C GLU A 555 -16.91 31.99 -11.66
N ALA A 556 -17.93 32.19 -10.83
CA ALA A 556 -19.33 32.13 -11.20
C ALA A 556 -19.67 33.13 -12.32
N ASP A 557 -19.24 34.40 -12.16
CA ASP A 557 -19.47 35.44 -13.17
C ASP A 557 -18.74 35.14 -14.49
N ARG A 558 -17.45 34.74 -14.42
CA ARG A 558 -16.65 34.40 -15.60
C ARG A 558 -17.26 33.25 -16.39
N LEU A 559 -17.61 32.16 -15.71
CA LEU A 559 -18.16 30.96 -16.35
C LEU A 559 -19.59 31.21 -16.82
N GLY A 560 -20.41 31.95 -16.04
CA GLY A 560 -21.75 32.33 -16.39
C GLY A 560 -21.81 33.21 -17.65
N ARG A 561 -20.89 34.19 -17.78
CA ARG A 561 -20.74 35.00 -18.99
C ARG A 561 -20.33 34.15 -20.20
N PHE A 562 -19.35 33.26 -20.06
CA PHE A 562 -18.94 32.35 -21.13
C PHE A 562 -20.11 31.49 -21.62
N ILE A 563 -20.85 30.84 -20.73
CA ILE A 563 -22.02 30.03 -21.09
C ILE A 563 -23.08 30.90 -21.81
N GLY A 564 -23.27 32.15 -21.38
CA GLY A 564 -24.19 33.09 -21.98
C GLY A 564 -23.86 33.50 -23.43
N THR A 565 -22.59 33.38 -23.85
CA THR A 565 -22.17 33.64 -25.23
C THR A 565 -22.41 32.45 -26.16
N GLN A 566 -22.76 31.27 -25.64
CA GLN A 566 -22.96 30.07 -26.45
C GLN A 566 -24.40 30.03 -27.00
N ASN A 567 -24.55 29.71 -28.28
CA ASN A 567 -25.85 29.55 -28.91
C ASN A 567 -26.65 28.36 -28.35
N ASP A 568 -25.97 27.33 -27.86
CA ASP A 568 -26.52 26.16 -27.19
C ASP A 568 -25.99 26.09 -25.74
N PRO A 569 -26.88 26.26 -24.74
CA PRO A 569 -26.50 26.16 -23.33
C PRO A 569 -25.88 24.81 -22.98
N VAL A 570 -26.33 23.70 -23.58
CA VAL A 570 -25.78 22.36 -23.34
C VAL A 570 -24.31 22.30 -23.74
N LYS A 571 -23.97 22.86 -24.90
CA LYS A 571 -22.57 22.97 -25.35
C LYS A 571 -21.75 23.84 -24.41
N GLY A 572 -22.33 24.95 -23.93
CA GLY A 572 -21.69 25.80 -22.91
C GLY A 572 -21.38 25.05 -21.62
N TYR A 573 -22.32 24.26 -21.10
CA TYR A 573 -22.13 23.46 -19.90
C TYR A 573 -21.11 22.34 -20.11
N ALA A 574 -21.09 21.67 -21.28
CA ALA A 574 -20.12 20.64 -21.61
C ALA A 574 -18.70 21.18 -21.62
N ILE A 575 -18.47 22.32 -22.26
CA ILE A 575 -17.16 22.99 -22.28
C ILE A 575 -16.76 23.44 -20.87
N ALA A 576 -17.70 23.99 -20.09
CA ALA A 576 -17.47 24.40 -18.72
C ALA A 576 -17.01 23.22 -17.86
N LEU A 577 -17.71 22.09 -17.92
CA LEU A 577 -17.30 20.88 -17.20
C LEU A 577 -15.94 20.39 -17.66
N TRP A 578 -15.72 20.31 -18.97
CA TRP A 578 -14.44 19.91 -19.54
C TRP A 578 -13.27 20.76 -19.03
N VAL A 579 -13.44 22.09 -18.97
CA VAL A 579 -12.42 23.01 -18.42
C VAL A 579 -12.18 22.73 -16.94
N LEU A 580 -13.23 22.54 -16.12
CA LEU A 580 -13.06 22.23 -14.69
C LEU A 580 -12.30 20.93 -14.47
N LEU A 581 -12.57 19.90 -15.27
CA LEU A 581 -11.87 18.61 -15.21
C LEU A 581 -10.41 18.69 -15.69
N GLN A 582 -9.98 19.80 -16.28
CA GLN A 582 -8.58 20.03 -16.68
C GLN A 582 -7.80 20.91 -15.69
N THR A 583 -8.44 21.35 -14.61
CA THR A 583 -7.75 22.16 -13.61
C THR A 583 -6.80 21.31 -12.75
N SER A 584 -5.71 21.90 -12.30
CA SER A 584 -4.83 21.27 -11.31
C SER A 584 -5.58 20.90 -10.02
N GLU A 585 -6.62 21.66 -9.67
CA GLU A 585 -7.49 21.39 -8.53
C GLU A 585 -8.24 20.05 -8.66
N PHE A 586 -8.64 19.66 -9.86
CA PHE A 586 -9.28 18.35 -10.09
C PHE A 586 -8.29 17.19 -9.93
N PHE A 587 -7.05 17.35 -10.41
CA PHE A 587 -6.03 16.30 -10.39
C PHE A 587 -5.29 16.13 -9.07
N ASN A 588 -5.48 17.07 -8.15
CA ASN A 588 -4.80 17.05 -6.86
C ASN A 588 -5.78 16.88 -5.70
N ASN A 589 -5.28 16.24 -4.66
CA ASN A 589 -5.87 16.20 -3.35
C ASN A 589 -5.11 17.21 -2.46
N HIS A 590 -5.82 18.24 -2.02
CA HIS A 590 -5.27 19.37 -1.29
C HIS A 590 -6.01 19.62 0.02
#